data_fb073b1c705fddeb535df035c29b2ed6
#
_entry.id   fb073b1c705fddeb535df035c29b2ed6
#
_cell.length_a   1.000
_cell.length_b   1.000
_cell.length_c   1.000
_cell.angle_alpha   90.00
_cell.angle_beta   90.00
_cell.angle_gamma   90.00
#
_symmetry.space_group_name_H-M   'P 1'
#
loop_
_entity.id
_entity.type
_entity.pdbx_description
1 polymer ?
#
loop_
_entity_poly.entity_id
_entity_poly.type
_entity_poly.pdbx_seq_one_letter_code
_entity_poly.pdbx_strand_id
1 'polypeptide(L)'
;PVGVCPEEWIIENSEVLKQLQIEYIQAGSDVLYAPTFSGNRIKLEEYGLDDKLSEINTKLVEISKAAVDEGLTDEEKKADRQVYIAGDITMTGKQVYPVGPLMFEELVDIYKEQIRCIADAGIDFIVVETMMSLQECRAAVIAAKEVCELPIMVTITFNEDGRTLYGTNPETAALVMTTLGVDAVGVN
;
A
#
# COMPACT_ATOMS: atom_id res chain seq x y z
N PRO A 1 -19.30 6.38 -3.76
CA PRO A 1 -20.63 6.19 -3.16
C PRO A 1 -20.49 5.80 -1.70
N VAL A 2 -21.35 6.30 -0.82
CA VAL A 2 -21.32 5.93 0.61
C VAL A 2 -21.75 4.46 0.75
N GLY A 3 -20.97 3.64 1.49
CA GLY A 3 -21.31 2.25 1.77
C GLY A 3 -20.88 1.23 0.70
N VAL A 4 -20.06 1.65 -0.27
CA VAL A 4 -19.48 0.75 -1.28
C VAL A 4 -17.98 0.59 -0.98
N CYS A 5 -17.45 -0.62 -1.15
CA CYS A 5 -16.02 -0.88 -1.08
C CYS A 5 -15.31 -0.11 -2.20
N PRO A 6 -14.35 0.78 -1.87
CA PRO A 6 -13.66 1.56 -2.90
C PRO A 6 -12.93 0.69 -3.92
N GLU A 7 -12.30 -0.37 -3.47
CA GLU A 7 -11.54 -1.31 -4.29
C GLU A 7 -12.44 -2.04 -5.29
N GLU A 8 -13.61 -2.53 -4.85
CA GLU A 8 -14.59 -3.17 -5.73
C GLU A 8 -15.15 -2.16 -6.76
N TRP A 9 -15.48 -0.95 -6.31
CA TRP A 9 -15.94 0.10 -7.23
C TRP A 9 -14.89 0.45 -8.30
N ILE A 10 -13.61 0.52 -7.92
CA ILE A 10 -12.51 0.76 -8.86
C ILE A 10 -12.44 -0.35 -9.91
N ILE A 11 -12.56 -1.61 -9.51
CA ILE A 11 -12.55 -2.75 -10.42
C ILE A 11 -13.72 -2.69 -11.41
N GLU A 12 -14.92 -2.35 -10.93
CA GLU A 12 -16.11 -2.19 -11.76
C GLU A 12 -16.02 -0.99 -12.72
N ASN A 13 -15.20 0.02 -12.36
CA ASN A 13 -14.98 1.24 -13.12
C ASN A 13 -13.53 1.42 -13.52
N SER A 14 -12.85 0.34 -13.89
CA SER A 14 -11.39 0.28 -14.09
C SER A 14 -10.86 1.32 -15.09
N GLU A 15 -11.63 1.63 -16.14
CA GLU A 15 -11.26 2.65 -17.14
C GLU A 15 -11.12 4.05 -16.53
N VAL A 16 -11.90 4.38 -15.50
CA VAL A 16 -11.81 5.69 -14.82
C VAL A 16 -10.45 5.85 -14.11
N LEU A 17 -10.05 4.83 -13.35
CA LEU A 17 -8.75 4.85 -12.68
C LEU A 17 -7.60 4.77 -13.68
N LYS A 18 -7.68 3.86 -14.65
CA LYS A 18 -6.65 3.70 -15.69
C LYS A 18 -6.41 5.03 -16.40
N GLN A 19 -7.46 5.71 -16.84
CA GLN A 19 -7.33 7.02 -17.49
C GLN A 19 -6.69 8.07 -16.57
N LEU A 20 -7.07 8.12 -15.30
CA LEU A 20 -6.45 9.02 -14.31
C LEU A 20 -4.96 8.75 -14.17
N GLN A 21 -4.55 7.49 -14.07
CA GLN A 21 -3.15 7.12 -13.95
C GLN A 21 -2.35 7.42 -15.22
N ILE A 22 -2.95 7.25 -16.41
CA ILE A 22 -2.36 7.69 -17.69
C ILE A 22 -2.08 9.19 -17.68
N GLU A 23 -3.02 10.00 -17.19
CA GLU A 23 -2.83 11.46 -17.07
C GLU A 23 -1.67 11.82 -16.13
N TYR A 24 -1.48 11.08 -15.02
CA TYR A 24 -0.32 11.24 -14.14
C TYR A 24 0.99 10.89 -14.84
N ILE A 25 1.04 9.82 -15.63
CA ILE A 25 2.23 9.45 -16.42
C ILE A 25 2.55 10.55 -17.43
N GLN A 26 1.54 11.05 -18.14
CA GLN A 26 1.69 12.13 -19.12
C GLN A 26 2.11 13.47 -18.48
N ALA A 27 1.73 13.68 -17.22
CA ALA A 27 2.18 14.83 -16.43
C ALA A 27 3.62 14.69 -15.90
N GLY A 28 4.26 13.53 -16.10
CA GLY A 28 5.66 13.28 -15.73
C GLY A 28 5.84 12.46 -14.44
N SER A 29 4.82 11.78 -13.94
CA SER A 29 4.98 10.89 -12.79
C SER A 29 5.84 9.67 -13.15
N ASP A 30 6.79 9.34 -12.29
CA ASP A 30 7.66 8.16 -12.41
C ASP A 30 7.20 7.01 -11.52
N VAL A 31 6.23 7.25 -10.66
CA VAL A 31 5.63 6.24 -9.78
C VAL A 31 4.12 6.36 -9.79
N LEU A 32 3.44 5.23 -9.91
CA LEU A 32 2.01 5.09 -9.66
C LEU A 32 1.79 4.26 -8.40
N TYR A 33 0.82 4.65 -7.57
CA TYR A 33 0.33 3.79 -6.50
C TYR A 33 -0.80 2.93 -7.04
N ALA A 34 -0.66 1.60 -6.95
CA ALA A 34 -1.77 0.71 -7.17
C ALA A 34 -2.82 0.96 -6.08
N PRO A 35 -4.12 1.02 -6.40
CA PRO A 35 -5.15 1.42 -5.44
C PRO A 35 -5.50 0.29 -4.46
N THR A 36 -4.49 -0.32 -3.86
CA THR A 36 -4.60 -1.47 -2.95
C THR A 36 -4.64 -1.05 -1.48
N PHE A 37 -4.76 0.24 -1.21
CA PHE A 37 -4.66 0.89 0.10
C PHE A 37 -5.43 0.16 1.21
N SER A 38 -6.72 -0.13 1.01
CA SER A 38 -7.55 -0.83 1.99
C SER A 38 -7.79 -2.30 1.65
N GLY A 39 -6.94 -2.91 0.81
CA GLY A 39 -7.11 -4.27 0.31
C GLY A 39 -6.74 -5.39 1.31
N ASN A 40 -6.58 -5.11 2.60
CA ASN A 40 -6.34 -6.13 3.61
C ASN A 40 -7.63 -6.85 4.05
N ARG A 41 -7.49 -8.07 4.59
CA ARG A 41 -8.61 -8.92 4.98
C ARG A 41 -9.59 -8.22 5.92
N ILE A 42 -9.10 -7.49 6.93
CA ILE A 42 -9.95 -6.82 7.93
C ILE A 42 -10.83 -5.75 7.28
N LYS A 43 -10.27 -4.98 6.34
CA LYS A 43 -11.03 -3.95 5.62
C LYS A 43 -12.04 -4.54 4.64
N LEU A 44 -11.65 -5.58 3.94
CA LEU A 44 -12.55 -6.27 3.00
C LEU A 44 -13.69 -6.99 3.73
N GLU A 45 -13.44 -7.53 4.94
CA GLU A 45 -14.47 -8.17 5.78
C GLU A 45 -15.62 -7.19 6.14
N GLU A 46 -15.32 -5.88 6.29
CA GLU A 46 -16.34 -4.85 6.54
C GLU A 46 -17.39 -4.78 5.42
N TYR A 47 -17.07 -5.30 4.24
CA TYR A 47 -17.93 -5.36 3.04
C TYR A 47 -18.32 -6.77 2.63
N GLY A 48 -17.90 -7.81 3.39
CA GLY A 48 -18.13 -9.22 3.06
C GLY A 48 -17.35 -9.68 1.82
N LEU A 49 -16.15 -9.14 1.60
CA LEU A 49 -15.29 -9.37 0.44
C LEU A 49 -13.93 -10.00 0.81
N ASP A 50 -13.76 -10.45 2.03
CA ASP A 50 -12.50 -11.03 2.53
C ASP A 50 -12.10 -12.31 1.79
N ASP A 51 -13.07 -13.10 1.32
CA ASP A 51 -12.85 -14.27 0.46
C ASP A 51 -12.31 -13.93 -0.93
N LYS A 52 -12.45 -12.67 -1.38
CA LYS A 52 -11.96 -12.17 -2.66
C LYS A 52 -10.65 -11.37 -2.57
N LEU A 53 -9.98 -11.39 -1.42
CA LEU A 53 -8.77 -10.59 -1.18
C LEU A 53 -7.73 -10.72 -2.30
N SER A 54 -7.42 -11.95 -2.70
CA SER A 54 -6.44 -12.19 -3.77
C SER A 54 -6.90 -11.64 -5.12
N GLU A 55 -8.14 -11.90 -5.51
CA GLU A 55 -8.71 -11.42 -6.76
C GLU A 55 -8.71 -9.90 -6.83
N ILE A 56 -9.16 -9.23 -5.76
CA ILE A 56 -9.25 -7.77 -5.67
C ILE A 56 -7.86 -7.15 -5.81
N ASN A 57 -6.91 -7.55 -4.96
CA ASN A 57 -5.56 -6.96 -4.98
C ASN A 57 -4.84 -7.20 -6.32
N THR A 58 -4.97 -8.39 -6.90
CA THR A 58 -4.38 -8.69 -8.22
C THR A 58 -4.96 -7.78 -9.31
N LYS A 59 -6.29 -7.67 -9.40
CA LYS A 59 -6.94 -6.82 -10.41
C LYS A 59 -6.55 -5.34 -10.28
N LEU A 60 -6.43 -4.83 -9.06
CA LEU A 60 -6.03 -3.44 -8.84
C LEU A 60 -4.60 -3.16 -9.32
N VAL A 61 -3.68 -4.08 -9.13
CA VAL A 61 -2.32 -3.97 -9.69
C VAL A 61 -2.35 -4.06 -11.22
N GLU A 62 -3.16 -4.97 -11.79
CA GLU A 62 -3.30 -5.12 -13.25
C GLU A 62 -3.82 -3.83 -13.92
N ILE A 63 -4.75 -3.10 -13.29
CA ILE A 63 -5.23 -1.79 -13.79
C ILE A 63 -4.05 -0.81 -13.88
N SER A 64 -3.20 -0.72 -12.86
CA SER A 64 -2.03 0.16 -12.86
C SER A 64 -0.99 -0.25 -13.90
N LYS A 65 -0.79 -1.54 -14.12
CA LYS A 65 0.09 -2.06 -15.19
C LYS A 65 -0.43 -1.68 -16.57
N ALA A 66 -1.73 -1.83 -16.80
CA ALA A 66 -2.36 -1.40 -18.05
C ALA A 66 -2.22 0.12 -18.27
N ALA A 67 -2.32 0.93 -17.21
CA ALA A 67 -2.09 2.37 -17.29
C ALA A 67 -0.64 2.72 -17.70
N VAL A 68 0.36 1.99 -17.19
CA VAL A 68 1.77 2.17 -17.61
C VAL A 68 1.94 1.80 -19.08
N ASP A 69 1.41 0.66 -19.50
CA ASP A 69 1.53 0.18 -20.88
C ASP A 69 0.90 1.15 -21.89
N GLU A 70 -0.24 1.74 -21.56
CA GLU A 70 -0.98 2.66 -22.45
C GLU A 70 -0.52 4.13 -22.30
N GLY A 71 -0.01 4.52 -21.13
CA GLY A 71 0.32 5.91 -20.80
C GLY A 71 1.66 6.39 -21.39
N LEU A 72 2.61 5.47 -21.64
CA LEU A 72 3.89 5.78 -22.23
C LEU A 72 3.79 5.89 -23.76
N THR A 73 4.32 6.97 -24.34
CA THR A 73 4.44 7.14 -25.77
C THR A 73 5.50 6.21 -26.38
N ASP A 74 5.44 5.99 -27.70
CA ASP A 74 6.45 5.18 -28.40
C ASP A 74 7.87 5.75 -28.27
N GLU A 75 8.01 7.08 -28.20
CA GLU A 75 9.28 7.76 -28.01
C GLU A 75 9.83 7.50 -26.59
N GLU A 76 8.97 7.59 -25.57
CA GLU A 76 9.35 7.33 -24.17
C GLU A 76 9.73 5.85 -23.96
N LYS A 77 9.00 4.91 -24.56
CA LYS A 77 9.36 3.49 -24.57
C LYS A 77 10.70 3.23 -25.23
N LYS A 78 11.00 3.91 -26.37
CA LYS A 78 12.30 3.82 -27.04
C LYS A 78 13.43 4.47 -26.24
N ALA A 79 13.13 5.49 -25.44
CA ALA A 79 14.06 6.13 -24.52
C ALA A 79 14.24 5.36 -23.20
N ASP A 80 13.60 4.20 -23.05
CA ASP A 80 13.62 3.37 -21.84
C ASP A 80 13.11 4.07 -20.59
N ARG A 81 12.12 4.98 -20.74
CA ARG A 81 11.47 5.61 -19.59
C ARG A 81 10.78 4.57 -18.75
N GLN A 82 11.11 4.52 -17.47
CA GLN A 82 10.48 3.63 -16.50
C GLN A 82 9.41 4.38 -15.72
N VAL A 83 8.26 3.72 -15.50
CA VAL A 83 7.25 4.14 -14.53
C VAL A 83 7.01 2.96 -13.61
N TYR A 84 7.28 3.16 -12.32
CA TYR A 84 7.21 2.12 -11.31
C TYR A 84 5.83 2.04 -10.68
N ILE A 85 5.42 0.86 -10.27
CA ILE A 85 4.16 0.61 -9.58
C ILE A 85 4.45 0.27 -8.13
N ALA A 86 3.98 1.11 -7.21
CA ALA A 86 4.01 0.83 -5.78
C ALA A 86 2.76 0.07 -5.35
N GLY A 87 2.94 -1.03 -4.64
CA GLY A 87 1.85 -1.68 -3.92
C GLY A 87 1.56 -0.90 -2.65
N ASP A 88 0.37 -0.34 -2.56
CA ASP A 88 -0.03 0.58 -1.51
C ASP A 88 -0.78 -0.16 -0.40
N ILE A 89 -0.30 -0.05 0.84
CA ILE A 89 -0.92 -0.66 2.03
C ILE A 89 -0.97 0.34 3.18
N THR A 90 -2.01 0.24 4.00
CA THR A 90 -2.22 1.10 5.17
C THR A 90 -2.66 0.30 6.39
N MET A 91 -3.04 1.01 7.45
CA MET A 91 -3.51 0.41 8.70
C MET A 91 -4.78 -0.42 8.52
N THR A 92 -4.89 -1.46 9.36
CA THR A 92 -6.11 -2.28 9.46
C THR A 92 -7.28 -1.54 10.11
N GLY A 93 -6.99 -0.51 10.89
CA GLY A 93 -7.96 0.21 11.73
C GLY A 93 -8.31 -0.52 13.03
N LYS A 94 -7.70 -1.66 13.30
CA LYS A 94 -7.87 -2.38 14.58
C LYS A 94 -6.77 -1.99 15.57
N GLN A 95 -7.13 -2.00 16.85
CA GLN A 95 -6.16 -1.75 17.92
C GLN A 95 -5.40 -3.03 18.27
N VAL A 96 -4.07 -2.91 18.32
CA VAL A 96 -3.15 -4.01 18.65
C VAL A 96 -3.05 -4.16 20.17
N TYR A 97 -2.87 -5.39 20.64
CA TYR A 97 -2.64 -5.68 22.06
C TYR A 97 -1.43 -4.89 22.60
N PRO A 98 -1.47 -4.35 23.84
CA PRO A 98 -2.53 -4.49 24.85
C PRO A 98 -3.67 -3.45 24.75
N VAL A 99 -3.63 -2.51 23.81
CA VAL A 99 -4.65 -1.46 23.64
C VAL A 99 -5.96 -2.05 23.08
N GLY A 100 -5.86 -3.03 22.19
CA GLY A 100 -6.97 -3.77 21.62
C GLY A 100 -6.74 -5.28 21.62
N PRO A 101 -7.63 -6.03 21.00
CA PRO A 101 -7.58 -7.49 21.04
C PRO A 101 -6.65 -8.13 20.01
N LEU A 102 -6.26 -7.40 18.95
CA LEU A 102 -5.48 -7.96 17.83
C LEU A 102 -4.05 -8.28 18.27
N MET A 103 -3.65 -9.54 18.13
CA MET A 103 -2.29 -9.95 18.43
C MET A 103 -1.31 -9.49 17.35
N PHE A 104 -0.06 -9.19 17.73
CA PHE A 104 0.94 -8.68 16.80
C PHE A 104 1.26 -9.69 15.68
N GLU A 105 1.38 -10.96 16.03
CA GLU A 105 1.64 -12.04 15.07
C GLU A 105 0.49 -12.21 14.06
N GLU A 106 -0.75 -12.10 14.54
CA GLU A 106 -1.93 -12.13 13.67
C GLU A 106 -1.95 -10.94 12.70
N LEU A 107 -1.57 -9.76 13.18
CA LEU A 107 -1.43 -8.57 12.35
C LEU A 107 -0.37 -8.75 11.25
N VAL A 108 0.78 -9.37 11.58
CA VAL A 108 1.81 -9.71 10.59
C VAL A 108 1.23 -10.65 9.52
N ASP A 109 0.46 -11.67 9.91
CA ASP A 109 -0.12 -12.60 8.95
C ASP A 109 -1.16 -11.93 8.05
N ILE A 110 -1.97 -11.00 8.56
CA ILE A 110 -2.91 -10.19 7.77
C ILE A 110 -2.18 -9.39 6.68
N TYR A 111 -1.07 -8.73 7.01
CA TYR A 111 -0.27 -8.01 6.02
C TYR A 111 0.39 -8.95 5.02
N LYS A 112 0.87 -10.12 5.44
CA LYS A 112 1.43 -11.12 4.51
C LYS A 112 0.43 -11.56 3.45
N GLU A 113 -0.83 -11.75 3.80
CA GLU A 113 -1.88 -12.14 2.85
C GLU A 113 -1.98 -11.13 1.72
N GLN A 114 -2.12 -9.84 2.04
CA GLN A 114 -2.21 -8.78 1.06
C GLN A 114 -0.92 -8.62 0.25
N ILE A 115 0.23 -8.55 0.94
CA ILE A 115 1.53 -8.29 0.31
C ILE A 115 1.89 -9.40 -0.70
N ARG A 116 1.61 -10.67 -0.40
CA ARG A 116 1.81 -11.77 -1.37
C ARG A 116 1.03 -11.53 -2.65
N CYS A 117 -0.26 -11.18 -2.53
CA CYS A 117 -1.10 -10.97 -3.71
C CYS A 117 -0.58 -9.83 -4.59
N ILE A 118 -0.20 -8.68 -4.00
CA ILE A 118 0.28 -7.54 -4.77
C ILE A 118 1.70 -7.76 -5.31
N ALA A 119 2.58 -8.45 -4.57
CA ALA A 119 3.92 -8.82 -5.04
C ALA A 119 3.85 -9.81 -6.22
N ASP A 120 3.04 -10.86 -6.10
CA ASP A 120 2.82 -11.84 -7.17
C ASP A 120 2.18 -11.21 -8.42
N ALA A 121 1.37 -10.16 -8.25
CA ALA A 121 0.80 -9.39 -9.35
C ALA A 121 1.84 -8.51 -10.08
N GLY A 122 3.03 -8.31 -9.51
CA GLY A 122 4.19 -7.67 -10.13
C GLY A 122 4.25 -6.17 -9.92
N ILE A 123 4.19 -5.73 -8.67
CA ILE A 123 4.58 -4.38 -8.23
C ILE A 123 6.10 -4.27 -8.18
N ASP A 124 6.63 -3.03 -8.20
CA ASP A 124 8.07 -2.76 -8.16
C ASP A 124 8.58 -2.53 -6.74
N PHE A 125 7.76 -1.99 -5.85
CA PHE A 125 8.07 -1.78 -4.43
C PHE A 125 6.80 -1.64 -3.59
N ILE A 126 6.96 -1.67 -2.27
CA ILE A 126 5.86 -1.56 -1.30
C ILE A 126 5.86 -0.18 -0.66
N VAL A 127 4.71 0.45 -0.62
CA VAL A 127 4.45 1.66 0.18
C VAL A 127 3.54 1.29 1.34
N VAL A 128 4.05 1.49 2.55
CA VAL A 128 3.28 1.41 3.80
C VAL A 128 2.95 2.83 4.19
N GLU A 129 1.78 3.35 3.78
CA GLU A 129 1.51 4.77 3.88
C GLU A 129 0.44 5.15 4.91
N THR A 130 0.49 6.42 5.30
CA THR A 130 -0.50 7.07 6.18
C THR A 130 -0.63 6.35 7.54
N MET A 131 0.48 5.83 8.03
CA MET A 131 0.51 5.04 9.25
C MET A 131 0.47 5.93 10.50
N MET A 132 -0.42 5.61 11.44
CA MET A 132 -0.55 6.32 12.72
C MET A 132 -0.09 5.46 13.91
N SER A 133 0.24 4.19 13.66
CA SER A 133 0.66 3.20 14.65
C SER A 133 2.02 2.62 14.31
N LEU A 134 3.01 2.83 15.20
CA LEU A 134 4.33 2.22 15.03
C LEU A 134 4.27 0.69 15.06
N GLN A 135 3.33 0.10 15.79
CA GLN A 135 3.16 -1.35 15.82
C GLN A 135 2.66 -1.89 14.47
N GLU A 136 1.70 -1.20 13.84
CA GLU A 136 1.24 -1.59 12.51
C GLU A 136 2.34 -1.38 11.45
N CYS A 137 3.13 -0.29 11.51
CA CYS A 137 4.32 -0.12 10.66
C CYS A 137 5.28 -1.32 10.78
N ARG A 138 5.61 -1.70 12.02
CA ARG A 138 6.52 -2.84 12.28
C ARG A 138 5.97 -4.14 11.71
N ALA A 139 4.69 -4.41 11.93
CA ALA A 139 4.04 -5.62 11.43
C ALA A 139 4.05 -5.67 9.89
N ALA A 140 3.72 -4.56 9.23
CA ALA A 140 3.73 -4.46 7.77
C ALA A 140 5.14 -4.66 7.18
N VAL A 141 6.17 -4.03 7.78
CA VAL A 141 7.56 -4.18 7.33
C VAL A 141 8.07 -5.61 7.55
N ILE A 142 7.78 -6.22 8.70
CA ILE A 142 8.15 -7.62 8.97
C ILE A 142 7.44 -8.54 7.96
N ALA A 143 6.15 -8.36 7.75
CA ALA A 143 5.37 -9.13 6.77
C ALA A 143 5.99 -9.04 5.37
N ALA A 144 6.33 -7.82 4.92
CA ALA A 144 6.96 -7.61 3.62
C ALA A 144 8.27 -8.38 3.48
N LYS A 145 9.17 -8.24 4.46
CA LYS A 145 10.48 -8.91 4.47
C LYS A 145 10.39 -10.45 4.57
N GLU A 146 9.30 -10.99 5.08
CA GLU A 146 9.10 -12.44 5.15
C GLU A 146 8.52 -13.03 3.86
N VAL A 147 7.93 -12.21 2.98
CA VAL A 147 7.24 -12.72 1.79
C VAL A 147 7.85 -12.27 0.46
N CYS A 148 8.65 -11.20 0.44
CA CYS A 148 9.31 -10.73 -0.78
C CYS A 148 10.60 -9.94 -0.48
N GLU A 149 11.39 -9.68 -1.53
CA GLU A 149 12.64 -8.90 -1.49
C GLU A 149 12.47 -7.49 -2.09
N LEU A 150 11.22 -7.02 -2.22
CA LEU A 150 10.95 -5.72 -2.82
C LEU A 150 11.36 -4.57 -1.88
N PRO A 151 11.81 -3.42 -2.43
CA PRO A 151 12.04 -2.22 -1.62
C PRO A 151 10.79 -1.79 -0.86
N ILE A 152 11.00 -1.20 0.33
CA ILE A 152 9.92 -0.78 1.22
C ILE A 152 10.07 0.70 1.57
N MET A 153 9.05 1.48 1.28
CA MET A 153 8.88 2.85 1.76
C MET A 153 7.80 2.91 2.83
N VAL A 154 8.06 3.66 3.91
CA VAL A 154 7.08 3.86 4.98
C VAL A 154 6.82 5.35 5.17
N THR A 155 5.56 5.77 5.17
CA THR A 155 5.17 7.13 5.55
C THR A 155 4.26 7.13 6.78
N ILE A 156 4.54 8.03 7.71
CA ILE A 156 3.91 8.07 9.02
C ILE A 156 3.23 9.42 9.21
N THR A 157 2.01 9.39 9.71
CA THR A 157 1.21 10.58 9.98
C THR A 157 1.43 11.06 11.42
N PHE A 158 1.78 12.33 11.56
CA PHE A 158 1.95 13.00 12.84
C PHE A 158 0.90 14.10 13.00
N ASN A 159 0.39 14.27 14.22
CA ASN A 159 -0.50 15.36 14.60
C ASN A 159 0.30 16.66 14.79
N GLU A 160 -0.39 17.77 15.05
CA GLU A 160 0.21 19.09 15.26
C GLU A 160 1.18 19.14 16.45
N ASP A 161 1.05 18.24 17.42
CA ASP A 161 1.97 18.08 18.56
C ASP A 161 3.25 17.30 18.22
N GLY A 162 3.44 16.91 16.94
CA GLY A 162 4.58 16.14 16.48
C GLY A 162 4.56 14.68 16.92
N ARG A 163 3.38 14.11 17.22
CA ARG A 163 3.24 12.72 17.62
C ARG A 163 2.23 11.99 16.72
N THR A 164 2.43 10.69 16.56
CA THR A 164 1.40 9.83 15.95
C THR A 164 0.19 9.74 16.88
N LEU A 165 -0.92 9.20 16.39
CA LEU A 165 -2.13 8.93 17.18
C LEU A 165 -1.83 8.14 18.47
N TYR A 166 -0.82 7.28 18.48
CA TYR A 166 -0.40 6.48 19.62
C TYR A 166 0.83 7.03 20.36
N GLY A 167 1.18 8.30 20.12
CA GLY A 167 2.16 9.06 20.91
C GLY A 167 3.62 8.89 20.49
N THR A 168 3.90 8.18 19.37
CA THR A 168 5.28 8.03 18.87
C THR A 168 5.77 9.34 18.26
N ASN A 169 6.99 9.77 18.61
CA ASN A 169 7.64 10.93 18.00
C ASN A 169 8.38 10.54 16.69
N PRO A 170 8.72 11.50 15.79
CA PRO A 170 9.36 11.24 14.51
C PRO A 170 10.72 10.55 14.63
N GLU A 171 11.54 10.95 15.64
CA GLU A 171 12.87 10.36 15.82
C GLU A 171 12.79 8.87 16.16
N THR A 172 11.88 8.50 17.07
CA THR A 172 11.65 7.09 17.42
C THR A 172 11.13 6.32 16.20
N ALA A 173 10.18 6.90 15.45
CA ALA A 173 9.65 6.26 14.26
C ALA A 173 10.74 6.02 13.21
N ALA A 174 11.53 7.04 12.89
CA ALA A 174 12.64 6.94 11.94
C ALA A 174 13.69 5.90 12.37
N LEU A 175 14.07 5.91 13.66
CA LEU A 175 15.05 4.96 14.20
C LEU A 175 14.55 3.51 14.07
N VAL A 176 13.28 3.25 14.43
CA VAL A 176 12.71 1.90 14.36
C VAL A 176 12.62 1.43 12.90
N MET A 177 12.13 2.27 11.99
CA MET A 177 12.02 1.92 10.57
C MET A 177 13.40 1.67 9.94
N THR A 178 14.37 2.54 10.21
CA THR A 178 15.75 2.36 9.74
C THR A 178 16.37 1.06 10.30
N THR A 179 16.13 0.75 11.57
CA THR A 179 16.63 -0.49 12.20
C THR A 179 16.00 -1.73 11.57
N LEU A 180 14.74 -1.66 11.16
CA LEU A 180 14.08 -2.71 10.42
C LEU A 180 14.56 -2.81 8.96
N GLY A 181 15.37 -1.87 8.50
CA GLY A 181 15.97 -1.89 7.16
C GLY A 181 14.96 -1.59 6.06
N VAL A 182 14.11 -0.57 6.24
CA VAL A 182 13.31 0.00 5.15
C VAL A 182 14.18 0.89 4.28
N ASP A 183 13.83 1.02 3.01
CA ASP A 183 14.62 1.75 2.00
C ASP A 183 14.35 3.25 2.04
N ALA A 184 13.14 3.64 2.43
CA ALA A 184 12.77 5.05 2.59
C ALA A 184 11.79 5.26 3.75
N VAL A 185 11.94 6.39 4.45
CA VAL A 185 11.01 6.84 5.51
C VAL A 185 10.58 8.26 5.22
N GLY A 186 9.29 8.52 5.34
CA GLY A 186 8.70 9.83 5.12
C GLY A 186 7.60 10.17 6.11
N VAL A 187 7.02 11.33 5.91
CA VAL A 187 5.87 11.83 6.68
C VAL A 187 4.74 12.25 5.73
N ASN A 188 3.54 12.14 6.23
CA ASN A 188 2.34 12.67 5.57
C ASN A 188 2.08 14.10 6.03
#